data_3d6b98086d4597e264149c425c578f5c
#
_entry.id   3d6b98086d4597e264149c425c578f5c
#
_cell.length_a   1.000
_cell.length_b   1.000
_cell.length_c   1.000
_cell.angle_alpha   90.00
_cell.angle_beta   90.00
_cell.angle_gamma   90.00
#
_symmetry.space_group_name_H-M   'P 1'
#
loop_
_entity.id
_entity.type
_entity.pdbx_description
1 polymer ?
#
loop_
_entity_poly.entity_id
_entity_poly.type
_entity_poly.pdbx_seq_one_letter_code
_entity_poly.pdbx_strand_id
1 'polypeptide(L)'
;MKKVGLIVEYNPLHNGHLIHIENAKKLDKDTLLIAVVSGNYTQRGELSIISKWEKTLLALNHGIDIVIELPLPYSIMSSDYFSYAAITTLNKLNIDTIIFGSETENIKDLEDMANKLINEDNEFFKKNLKQGFDTKKIINKLLTKEHILPNDTLAISYIKTIKENNFNIDYQTYKRDNNYLKSASNIRNSLGSESLLDLVPLDTANILKNKKEVNYFNYLKYKILSEKERIKDYLLVNEGIENKILKEIDKSTSLDEFINKLISKRYSKNKVKRTLLCILLSIKKEDKVLPNYIRVLGFNKKGQKYLKTLKDVNIITNIKNNKDFELEISTDKLYCFLNNIDINSYLNKPIIKSND
;
A
#
# COMPACT_ATOMS: atom_id res chain seq x y z
N MET A 1 4.70 8.18 26.87
CA MET A 1 4.61 7.23 25.73
C MET A 1 4.27 7.99 24.47
N LYS A 2 5.20 8.11 23.54
CA LYS A 2 5.00 8.76 22.24
C LYS A 2 4.44 7.74 21.23
N LYS A 3 3.36 8.08 20.55
CA LYS A 3 2.70 7.20 19.56
C LYS A 3 3.22 7.55 18.18
N VAL A 4 3.91 6.61 17.55
CA VAL A 4 4.59 6.80 16.28
C VAL A 4 3.94 5.92 15.19
N GLY A 5 3.47 6.55 14.13
CA GLY A 5 2.87 5.89 12.97
C GLY A 5 3.90 5.58 11.88
N LEU A 6 3.82 4.37 11.34
CA LEU A 6 4.56 3.94 10.16
C LEU A 6 3.59 3.51 9.07
N ILE A 7 3.87 3.89 7.82
CA ILE A 7 3.06 3.51 6.65
C ILE A 7 3.95 2.63 5.77
N VAL A 8 3.58 1.36 5.60
CA VAL A 8 4.48 0.36 5.02
C VAL A 8 3.74 -0.66 4.14
N GLU A 9 4.46 -1.29 3.22
CA GLU A 9 3.93 -2.37 2.39
C GLU A 9 4.45 -3.75 2.80
N TYR A 10 5.70 -3.85 3.26
CA TYR A 10 6.37 -5.12 3.61
C TYR A 10 6.17 -6.23 2.57
N ASN A 11 6.62 -5.97 1.34
CA ASN A 11 6.44 -6.91 0.22
C ASN A 11 7.77 -7.37 -0.43
N PRO A 12 8.61 -8.15 0.29
CA PRO A 12 8.53 -8.54 1.69
C PRO A 12 9.13 -7.51 2.66
N LEU A 13 9.09 -7.78 3.97
CA LEU A 13 9.88 -7.07 4.97
C LEU A 13 11.37 -7.35 4.71
N HIS A 14 12.21 -6.30 4.71
CA HIS A 14 13.64 -6.39 4.41
C HIS A 14 14.46 -5.49 5.33
N ASN A 15 15.79 -5.59 5.29
CA ASN A 15 16.70 -4.88 6.19
C ASN A 15 16.49 -3.35 6.20
N GLY A 16 16.13 -2.74 5.06
CA GLY A 16 15.74 -1.33 5.01
C GLY A 16 14.50 -0.98 5.85
N HIS A 17 13.57 -1.91 6.03
CA HIS A 17 12.44 -1.71 6.91
C HIS A 17 12.82 -1.82 8.40
N LEU A 18 13.84 -2.62 8.73
CA LEU A 18 14.36 -2.68 10.10
C LEU A 18 14.96 -1.32 10.50
N ILE A 19 15.71 -0.69 9.60
CA ILE A 19 16.25 0.67 9.80
C ILE A 19 15.11 1.66 10.06
N HIS A 20 14.00 1.55 9.32
CA HIS A 20 12.81 2.38 9.53
C HIS A 20 12.23 2.20 10.94
N ILE A 21 12.05 0.95 11.37
CA ILE A 21 11.57 0.62 12.72
C ILE A 21 12.51 1.14 13.80
N GLU A 22 13.82 1.00 13.61
CA GLU A 22 14.83 1.49 14.56
C GLU A 22 14.83 3.02 14.67
N ASN A 23 14.72 3.75 13.55
CA ASN A 23 14.59 5.20 13.59
C ASN A 23 13.32 5.64 14.30
N ALA A 24 12.20 4.92 14.11
CA ALA A 24 10.96 5.19 14.84
C ALA A 24 11.12 4.99 16.35
N LYS A 25 11.81 3.93 16.78
CA LYS A 25 12.10 3.67 18.20
C LYS A 25 12.94 4.76 18.88
N LYS A 26 13.84 5.39 18.12
CA LYS A 26 14.74 6.44 18.63
C LYS A 26 14.03 7.79 18.89
N LEU A 27 12.79 7.98 18.43
CA LEU A 27 12.07 9.24 18.58
C LEU A 27 11.70 9.58 20.04
N ASP A 28 11.61 8.55 20.88
CA ASP A 28 11.38 8.73 22.34
C ASP A 28 11.85 7.46 23.07
N LYS A 29 12.14 7.57 24.38
CA LYS A 29 12.50 6.43 25.23
C LYS A 29 11.36 5.44 25.42
N ASP A 30 10.11 5.90 25.36
CA ASP A 30 8.90 5.09 25.46
C ASP A 30 7.99 5.35 24.27
N THR A 31 8.25 4.65 23.16
CA THR A 31 7.46 4.74 21.92
C THR A 31 6.46 3.60 21.81
N LEU A 32 5.23 3.91 21.38
CA LEU A 32 4.27 2.94 20.85
C LEU A 32 4.30 2.99 19.33
N LEU A 33 4.69 1.89 18.68
CA LEU A 33 4.81 1.82 17.23
C LEU A 33 3.55 1.22 16.60
N ILE A 34 2.90 1.99 15.73
CA ILE A 34 1.69 1.58 15.01
C ILE A 34 2.00 1.56 13.52
N ALA A 35 1.94 0.37 12.89
CA ALA A 35 2.14 0.24 11.46
C ALA A 35 0.81 0.08 10.73
N VAL A 36 0.54 0.95 9.74
CA VAL A 36 -0.50 0.75 8.75
C VAL A 36 0.13 0.03 7.56
N VAL A 37 -0.35 -1.19 7.28
CA VAL A 37 0.26 -2.10 6.32
C VAL A 37 -0.70 -2.36 5.16
N SER A 38 -0.22 -2.26 3.92
CA SER A 38 -0.97 -2.79 2.77
C SER A 38 -1.21 -4.28 2.97
N GLY A 39 -2.47 -4.72 2.82
CA GLY A 39 -2.86 -6.12 3.02
C GLY A 39 -2.19 -7.06 1.99
N ASN A 40 -3.02 -7.80 1.28
CA ASN A 40 -2.58 -8.77 0.27
C ASN A 40 -2.23 -8.15 -1.08
N TYR A 41 -2.48 -6.85 -1.26
CA TYR A 41 -2.32 -6.12 -2.51
C TYR A 41 -1.59 -4.82 -2.26
N THR A 42 -0.68 -4.47 -3.17
CA THR A 42 0.23 -3.34 -3.00
C THR A 42 -0.18 -2.13 -3.84
N GLN A 43 0.29 -0.96 -3.45
CA GLN A 43 0.07 0.30 -4.17
C GLN A 43 0.56 0.26 -5.63
N ARG A 44 1.51 -0.62 -5.94
CA ARG A 44 2.00 -0.82 -7.32
C ARG A 44 1.04 -1.61 -8.20
N GLY A 45 -0.09 -2.11 -7.66
CA GLY A 45 -1.05 -2.92 -8.38
C GLY A 45 -0.59 -4.37 -8.56
N GLU A 46 0.02 -4.93 -7.54
CA GLU A 46 0.58 -6.29 -7.52
C GLU A 46 0.04 -7.09 -6.33
N LEU A 47 -0.05 -8.41 -6.50
CA LEU A 47 -0.24 -9.32 -5.37
C LEU A 47 1.00 -9.28 -4.49
N SER A 48 0.80 -9.26 -3.18
CA SER A 48 1.91 -9.37 -2.24
C SER A 48 2.47 -10.79 -2.23
N ILE A 49 3.80 -10.91 -2.25
CA ILE A 49 4.49 -12.22 -2.23
C ILE A 49 4.28 -12.97 -0.89
N ILE A 50 4.04 -12.22 0.18
CA ILE A 50 3.69 -12.76 1.50
C ILE A 50 2.33 -12.20 1.92
N SER A 51 1.59 -13.01 2.66
CA SER A 51 0.24 -12.65 3.12
C SER A 51 0.27 -11.52 4.15
N LYS A 52 -0.86 -10.84 4.32
CA LYS A 52 -1.01 -9.83 5.38
C LYS A 52 -0.73 -10.38 6.78
N TRP A 53 -0.99 -11.67 7.03
CA TRP A 53 -0.70 -12.33 8.30
C TRP A 53 0.80 -12.55 8.50
N GLU A 54 1.51 -12.99 7.46
CA GLU A 54 2.97 -13.10 7.49
C GLU A 54 3.62 -11.74 7.69
N LYS A 55 3.15 -10.68 7.02
CA LYS A 55 3.59 -9.30 7.26
C LYS A 55 3.37 -8.86 8.71
N THR A 56 2.21 -9.19 9.26
CA THR A 56 1.84 -8.86 10.64
C THR A 56 2.77 -9.56 11.63
N LEU A 57 3.00 -10.85 11.45
CA LEU A 57 3.92 -11.62 12.29
C LEU A 57 5.33 -11.03 12.27
N LEU A 58 5.87 -10.76 11.07
CA LEU A 58 7.20 -10.15 10.90
C LEU A 58 7.26 -8.77 11.57
N ALA A 59 6.24 -7.92 11.36
CA ALA A 59 6.19 -6.60 11.97
C ALA A 59 6.25 -6.66 13.51
N LEU A 60 5.43 -7.53 14.10
CA LEU A 60 5.42 -7.75 15.56
C LEU A 60 6.75 -8.33 16.05
N ASN A 61 7.38 -9.24 15.30
CA ASN A 61 8.69 -9.80 15.65
C ASN A 61 9.79 -8.76 15.71
N HIS A 62 9.71 -7.75 14.86
CA HIS A 62 10.72 -6.69 14.79
C HIS A 62 10.36 -5.43 15.60
N GLY A 63 9.31 -5.51 16.42
CA GLY A 63 9.04 -4.49 17.46
C GLY A 63 7.99 -3.46 17.12
N ILE A 64 7.13 -3.75 16.15
CA ILE A 64 5.86 -3.03 16.00
C ILE A 64 4.90 -3.49 17.11
N ASP A 65 4.17 -2.56 17.70
CA ASP A 65 3.24 -2.84 18.80
C ASP A 65 1.82 -3.13 18.30
N ILE A 66 1.40 -2.45 17.22
CA ILE A 66 0.08 -2.62 16.61
C ILE A 66 0.23 -2.63 15.09
N VAL A 67 -0.41 -3.59 14.42
CA VAL A 67 -0.48 -3.67 12.96
C VAL A 67 -1.92 -3.50 12.51
N ILE A 68 -2.13 -2.50 11.65
CA ILE A 68 -3.43 -2.12 11.09
C ILE A 68 -3.43 -2.43 9.59
N GLU A 69 -4.52 -2.98 9.08
CA GLU A 69 -4.70 -3.14 7.64
C GLU A 69 -5.11 -1.81 6.98
N LEU A 70 -4.38 -1.39 5.97
CA LEU A 70 -4.80 -0.29 5.10
C LEU A 70 -5.98 -0.78 4.24
N PRO A 71 -7.15 -0.15 4.33
CA PRO A 71 -8.35 -0.68 3.67
C PRO A 71 -8.24 -0.67 2.14
N LEU A 72 -8.82 -1.70 1.51
CA LEU A 72 -9.14 -1.66 0.09
C LEU A 72 -10.33 -0.69 -0.14
N PRO A 73 -10.37 0.00 -1.32
CA PRO A 73 -9.38 -0.08 -2.39
C PRO A 73 -8.17 0.84 -2.24
N TYR A 74 -8.07 1.61 -1.16
CA TYR A 74 -7.06 2.65 -0.98
C TYR A 74 -5.63 2.12 -1.02
N SER A 75 -5.40 0.90 -0.52
CA SER A 75 -4.06 0.26 -0.54
C SER A 75 -3.50 0.04 -1.95
N ILE A 76 -4.35 0.05 -2.98
CA ILE A 76 -3.97 -0.13 -4.39
C ILE A 76 -4.19 1.11 -5.25
N MET A 77 -4.44 2.28 -4.65
CA MET A 77 -4.67 3.52 -5.38
C MET A 77 -3.37 4.34 -5.56
N SER A 78 -3.47 5.54 -6.15
CA SER A 78 -2.35 6.47 -6.28
C SER A 78 -1.86 6.97 -4.92
N SER A 79 -0.65 7.57 -4.88
CA SER A 79 -0.04 8.07 -3.65
C SER A 79 -0.98 8.96 -2.84
N ASP A 80 -1.75 9.85 -3.46
CA ASP A 80 -2.68 10.72 -2.75
C ASP A 80 -3.76 9.96 -2.00
N TYR A 81 -4.44 9.02 -2.64
CA TYR A 81 -5.49 8.22 -2.00
C TYR A 81 -4.94 7.24 -0.97
N PHE A 82 -3.79 6.62 -1.29
CA PHE A 82 -3.07 5.76 -0.37
C PHE A 82 -2.69 6.51 0.90
N SER A 83 -2.07 7.69 0.74
CA SER A 83 -1.66 8.55 1.85
C SER A 83 -2.85 9.06 2.64
N TYR A 84 -3.90 9.51 1.96
CA TYR A 84 -5.13 9.96 2.62
C TYR A 84 -5.72 8.89 3.56
N ALA A 85 -5.86 7.67 3.06
CA ALA A 85 -6.42 6.59 3.88
C ALA A 85 -5.49 6.20 5.04
N ALA A 86 -4.17 6.11 4.79
CA ALA A 86 -3.21 5.74 5.81
C ALA A 86 -3.11 6.79 6.93
N ILE A 87 -2.99 8.07 6.57
CA ILE A 87 -2.91 9.19 7.55
C ILE A 87 -4.22 9.34 8.31
N THR A 88 -5.38 9.26 7.64
CA THR A 88 -6.69 9.32 8.31
C THR A 88 -6.86 8.15 9.29
N THR A 89 -6.42 6.95 8.92
CA THR A 89 -6.43 5.79 9.83
C THR A 89 -5.54 6.03 11.05
N LEU A 90 -4.34 6.55 10.86
CA LEU A 90 -3.42 6.88 11.94
C LEU A 90 -3.96 8.02 12.83
N ASN A 91 -4.59 9.04 12.23
CA ASN A 91 -5.23 10.13 12.98
C ASN A 91 -6.35 9.62 13.89
N LYS A 92 -7.21 8.70 13.43
CA LYS A 92 -8.22 8.06 14.28
C LYS A 92 -7.63 7.29 15.46
N LEU A 93 -6.37 6.86 15.37
CA LEU A 93 -5.63 6.22 16.44
C LEU A 93 -4.85 7.22 17.31
N ASN A 94 -5.10 8.51 17.18
CA ASN A 94 -4.49 9.58 17.97
C ASN A 94 -2.96 9.47 18.06
N ILE A 95 -2.28 9.22 16.91
CA ILE A 95 -0.82 9.20 16.89
C ILE A 95 -0.26 10.62 17.08
N ASP A 96 0.95 10.71 17.62
CA ASP A 96 1.61 12.01 17.83
C ASP A 96 2.47 12.40 16.62
N THR A 97 3.07 11.41 15.93
CA THR A 97 3.99 11.67 14.81
C THR A 97 4.04 10.49 13.85
N ILE A 98 4.32 10.78 12.59
CA ILE A 98 4.76 9.79 11.61
C ILE A 98 6.25 9.96 11.33
N ILE A 99 6.90 8.86 10.96
CA ILE A 99 8.26 8.89 10.42
C ILE A 99 8.29 8.14 9.09
N PHE A 100 9.03 8.67 8.13
CA PHE A 100 9.20 8.06 6.80
C PHE A 100 10.60 8.28 6.25
N GLY A 101 11.06 7.36 5.42
CA GLY A 101 12.32 7.54 4.70
C GLY A 101 12.13 8.41 3.47
N SER A 102 13.07 9.33 3.23
CA SER A 102 13.12 10.20 2.06
C SER A 102 14.47 10.04 1.34
N GLU A 103 14.47 10.19 0.04
CA GLU A 103 15.70 10.19 -0.73
C GLU A 103 16.45 11.53 -0.59
N THR A 104 15.73 12.64 -0.45
CA THR A 104 16.31 13.99 -0.29
C THR A 104 16.61 14.34 1.16
N GLU A 105 15.93 13.73 2.13
CA GLU A 105 16.03 14.03 3.58
C GLU A 105 15.74 15.50 3.96
N ASN A 106 15.35 16.32 3.02
CA ASN A 106 15.07 17.73 3.28
C ASN A 106 13.57 17.93 3.53
N ILE A 107 13.19 17.95 4.82
CA ILE A 107 11.79 18.09 5.24
C ILE A 107 11.17 19.41 4.75
N LYS A 108 11.95 20.50 4.72
CA LYS A 108 11.49 21.80 4.26
C LYS A 108 11.16 21.81 2.77
N ASP A 109 12.01 21.21 1.94
CA ASP A 109 11.72 21.06 0.51
C ASP A 109 10.47 20.22 0.26
N LEU A 110 10.29 19.14 1.02
CA LEU A 110 9.08 18.29 0.94
C LEU A 110 7.83 19.06 1.36
N GLU A 111 7.91 19.89 2.39
CA GLU A 111 6.82 20.78 2.82
C GLU A 111 6.48 21.84 1.77
N ASP A 112 7.49 22.48 1.19
CA ASP A 112 7.29 23.48 0.14
C ASP A 112 6.62 22.86 -1.09
N MET A 113 6.99 21.64 -1.45
CA MET A 113 6.34 20.91 -2.53
C MET A 113 4.89 20.55 -2.18
N ALA A 114 4.63 20.10 -0.94
CA ALA A 114 3.28 19.80 -0.48
C ALA A 114 2.40 21.08 -0.49
N ASN A 115 2.92 22.20 0.00
CA ASN A 115 2.22 23.49 0.00
C ASN A 115 1.90 23.96 -1.43
N LYS A 116 2.81 23.79 -2.39
CA LYS A 116 2.52 24.09 -3.80
C LYS A 116 1.38 23.26 -4.34
N LEU A 117 1.33 21.96 -4.00
CA LEU A 117 0.24 21.07 -4.43
C LEU A 117 -1.10 21.40 -3.77
N ILE A 118 -1.11 21.92 -2.54
CA ILE A 118 -2.31 22.37 -1.82
C ILE A 118 -2.86 23.65 -2.45
N ASN A 119 -1.98 24.59 -2.76
CA ASN A 119 -2.36 25.93 -3.24
C ASN A 119 -2.62 25.98 -4.75
N GLU A 120 -2.35 24.90 -5.48
CA GLU A 120 -2.52 24.89 -6.92
C GLU A 120 -3.99 24.82 -7.32
N ASP A 121 -4.37 25.70 -8.23
CA ASP A 121 -5.72 25.70 -8.79
C ASP A 121 -5.95 24.44 -9.66
N ASN A 122 -7.13 23.85 -9.52
CA ASN A 122 -7.59 22.72 -10.32
C ASN A 122 -7.49 22.91 -11.83
N GLU A 123 -7.38 24.15 -12.31
CA GLU A 123 -7.25 24.47 -13.75
C GLU A 123 -5.94 23.96 -14.34
N PHE A 124 -4.81 24.10 -13.62
CA PHE A 124 -3.53 23.58 -14.10
C PHE A 124 -3.58 22.07 -14.31
N PHE A 125 -4.13 21.33 -13.35
CA PHE A 125 -4.32 19.88 -13.48
C PHE A 125 -5.25 19.54 -14.64
N LYS A 126 -6.43 20.17 -14.74
CA LYS A 126 -7.39 19.94 -15.85
C LYS A 126 -6.77 20.19 -17.21
N LYS A 127 -6.02 21.29 -17.37
CA LYS A 127 -5.34 21.66 -18.63
C LYS A 127 -4.33 20.58 -19.05
N ASN A 128 -3.48 20.13 -18.13
CA ASN A 128 -2.46 19.13 -18.43
C ASN A 128 -3.04 17.71 -18.63
N LEU A 129 -4.11 17.33 -17.92
CA LEU A 129 -4.86 16.10 -18.17
C LEU A 129 -5.46 16.08 -19.58
N LYS A 130 -6.05 17.22 -20.04
CA LYS A 130 -6.55 17.35 -21.43
C LYS A 130 -5.43 17.16 -22.47
N GLN A 131 -4.19 17.55 -22.14
CA GLN A 131 -3.01 17.32 -22.98
C GLN A 131 -2.49 15.87 -22.94
N GLY A 132 -3.13 15.00 -22.16
CA GLY A 132 -2.79 13.57 -22.06
C GLY A 132 -1.63 13.24 -21.14
N PHE A 133 -1.19 14.16 -20.27
CA PHE A 133 -0.19 13.85 -19.25
C PHE A 133 -0.81 13.01 -18.13
N ASP A 134 -0.02 12.07 -17.57
CA ASP A 134 -0.40 11.38 -16.35
C ASP A 134 -0.16 12.28 -15.11
N THR A 135 -0.84 11.99 -14.00
CA THR A 135 -0.78 12.79 -12.77
C THR A 135 0.65 12.99 -12.25
N LYS A 136 1.52 11.98 -12.35
CA LYS A 136 2.92 12.09 -11.90
C LYS A 136 3.70 13.13 -12.71
N LYS A 137 3.51 13.13 -14.03
CA LYS A 137 4.14 14.14 -14.91
C LYS A 137 3.62 15.54 -14.63
N ILE A 138 2.32 15.67 -14.34
CA ILE A 138 1.71 16.95 -13.98
C ILE A 138 2.32 17.48 -12.69
N ILE A 139 2.45 16.64 -11.67
CA ILE A 139 3.09 16.99 -10.39
C ILE A 139 4.55 17.41 -10.61
N ASN A 140 5.33 16.62 -11.35
CA ASN A 140 6.72 16.97 -11.65
C ASN A 140 6.83 18.33 -12.36
N LYS A 141 5.93 18.60 -13.32
CA LYS A 141 5.88 19.89 -14.05
C LYS A 141 5.53 21.06 -13.13
N LEU A 142 4.53 20.87 -12.24
CA LEU A 142 4.14 21.87 -11.27
C LEU A 142 5.30 22.21 -10.31
N LEU A 143 5.97 21.19 -9.83
CA LEU A 143 7.05 21.33 -8.86
C LEU A 143 8.40 21.74 -9.52
N THR A 144 8.42 21.95 -10.84
CA THR A 144 9.63 22.28 -11.61
C THR A 144 10.78 21.28 -11.40
N LYS A 145 10.43 20.01 -11.17
CA LYS A 145 11.38 18.91 -10.99
C LYS A 145 11.27 17.94 -12.16
N GLU A 146 12.37 17.56 -12.76
CA GLU A 146 12.39 16.57 -13.83
C GLU A 146 11.92 15.20 -13.32
N HIS A 147 12.31 14.86 -12.11
CA HIS A 147 11.96 13.59 -11.50
C HIS A 147 11.91 13.67 -9.97
N ILE A 148 10.73 13.35 -9.39
CA ILE A 148 10.58 13.16 -7.94
C ILE A 148 10.70 11.67 -7.68
N LEU A 149 11.54 11.30 -6.72
CA LEU A 149 11.79 9.91 -6.36
C LEU A 149 10.59 9.30 -5.62
N PRO A 150 10.43 7.96 -5.63
CA PRO A 150 9.21 7.33 -5.15
C PRO A 150 8.86 7.59 -3.68
N ASN A 151 9.86 7.59 -2.78
CA ASN A 151 9.58 7.84 -1.36
C ASN A 151 9.32 9.32 -1.09
N ASP A 152 9.99 10.23 -1.78
CA ASP A 152 9.68 11.66 -1.71
C ASP A 152 8.26 11.95 -2.22
N THR A 153 7.80 11.24 -3.26
CA THR A 153 6.41 11.34 -3.73
C THR A 153 5.42 10.96 -2.64
N LEU A 154 5.69 9.90 -1.87
CA LEU A 154 4.84 9.49 -0.75
C LEU A 154 4.95 10.48 0.41
N ALA A 155 6.16 10.93 0.76
CA ALA A 155 6.40 11.92 1.80
C ALA A 155 5.61 13.21 1.55
N ILE A 156 5.67 13.75 0.33
CA ILE A 156 4.88 14.93 -0.09
C ILE A 156 3.38 14.66 0.08
N SER A 157 2.90 13.48 -0.32
CA SER A 157 1.48 13.11 -0.19
C SER A 157 1.04 12.96 1.28
N TYR A 158 1.91 12.48 2.19
CA TYR A 158 1.63 12.42 3.63
C TYR A 158 1.51 13.82 4.23
N ILE A 159 2.51 14.68 3.99
CA ILE A 159 2.53 16.07 4.48
C ILE A 159 1.32 16.83 3.95
N LYS A 160 1.03 16.71 2.64
CA LYS A 160 -0.16 17.30 2.01
C LYS A 160 -1.43 16.87 2.73
N THR A 161 -1.62 15.56 2.96
CA THR A 161 -2.81 15.04 3.64
C THR A 161 -2.96 15.59 5.06
N ILE A 162 -1.87 15.65 5.83
CA ILE A 162 -1.89 16.19 7.20
C ILE A 162 -2.33 17.65 7.18
N LYS A 163 -1.73 18.45 6.31
CA LYS A 163 -2.02 19.90 6.22
C LYS A 163 -3.44 20.20 5.71
N GLU A 164 -3.88 19.54 4.64
CA GLU A 164 -5.22 19.74 4.04
C GLU A 164 -6.35 19.40 5.01
N ASN A 165 -6.15 18.42 5.89
CA ASN A 165 -7.17 17.99 6.84
C ASN A 165 -6.96 18.56 8.24
N ASN A 166 -5.98 19.43 8.44
CA ASN A 166 -5.63 20.03 9.74
C ASN A 166 -5.43 18.99 10.84
N PHE A 167 -4.82 17.85 10.52
CA PHE A 167 -4.52 16.81 11.50
C PHE A 167 -3.37 17.25 12.41
N ASN A 168 -3.52 17.04 13.70
CA ASN A 168 -2.48 17.33 14.69
C ASN A 168 -1.48 16.17 14.77
N ILE A 169 -0.72 15.97 13.70
CA ILE A 169 0.28 14.91 13.54
C ILE A 169 1.59 15.56 13.11
N ASP A 170 2.63 15.40 13.93
CA ASP A 170 3.98 15.77 13.55
C ASP A 170 4.53 14.78 12.50
N TYR A 171 5.53 15.19 11.75
CA TYR A 171 6.20 14.32 10.79
C TYR A 171 7.70 14.52 10.79
N GLN A 172 8.42 13.42 10.66
CA GLN A 172 9.88 13.40 10.60
C GLN A 172 10.35 12.51 9.46
N THR A 173 11.53 12.82 8.94
CA THR A 173 12.17 12.02 7.90
C THR A 173 13.57 11.62 8.32
N TYR A 174 14.06 10.54 7.70
CA TYR A 174 15.44 10.13 7.76
C TYR A 174 15.92 9.82 6.36
N LYS A 175 17.24 9.97 6.12
CA LYS A 175 17.85 9.66 4.84
C LYS A 175 17.77 8.17 4.57
N ARG A 176 17.19 7.84 3.45
CA ARG A 176 17.19 6.47 2.99
C ARG A 176 18.56 6.14 2.41
N ASP A 177 19.23 5.13 3.00
CA ASP A 177 20.51 4.67 2.47
C ASP A 177 20.29 3.96 1.13
N ASN A 178 20.80 4.57 0.06
CA ASN A 178 20.72 4.02 -1.29
C ASN A 178 21.57 2.75 -1.47
N ASN A 179 22.53 2.46 -0.58
CA ASN A 179 23.34 1.24 -0.62
C ASN A 179 22.53 -0.02 -0.22
N TYR A 180 21.39 0.13 0.49
CA TYR A 180 20.41 -0.93 0.73
C TYR A 180 19.41 -1.09 -0.43
N LEU A 181 19.72 -0.56 -1.59
CA LEU A 181 18.91 -0.54 -2.83
C LEU A 181 18.78 -1.88 -3.54
N LYS A 182 18.78 -2.96 -2.80
CA LYS A 182 18.07 -4.10 -3.34
C LYS A 182 16.60 -3.89 -2.99
N SER A 183 15.92 -3.17 -3.88
CA SER A 183 14.49 -2.87 -3.76
C SER A 183 13.69 -4.15 -3.52
N ALA A 184 12.51 -4.05 -2.89
CA ALA A 184 11.60 -5.20 -2.72
C ALA A 184 11.36 -5.95 -4.06
N SER A 185 11.43 -5.24 -5.21
CA SER A 185 11.39 -5.84 -6.53
C SER A 185 12.60 -6.73 -6.81
N ASN A 186 13.82 -6.28 -6.49
CA ASN A 186 15.02 -7.08 -6.67
C ASN A 186 15.04 -8.29 -5.74
N ILE A 187 14.53 -8.15 -4.51
CA ILE A 187 14.38 -9.27 -3.57
C ILE A 187 13.44 -10.33 -4.16
N ARG A 188 12.31 -9.93 -4.74
CA ARG A 188 11.40 -10.87 -5.41
C ARG A 188 12.04 -11.56 -6.62
N ASN A 189 12.85 -10.85 -7.39
CA ASN A 189 13.60 -11.42 -8.51
C ASN A 189 14.72 -12.38 -8.05
N SER A 190 15.16 -12.29 -6.79
CA SER A 190 16.20 -13.13 -6.19
C SER A 190 15.64 -14.30 -5.37
N LEU A 191 14.34 -14.59 -5.47
CA LEU A 191 13.74 -15.74 -4.78
C LEU A 191 14.45 -17.04 -5.16
N GLY A 192 14.83 -17.82 -4.16
CA GLY A 192 15.57 -19.08 -4.35
C GLY A 192 17.10 -18.94 -4.49
N SER A 193 17.65 -17.73 -4.44
CA SER A 193 19.11 -17.52 -4.42
C SER A 193 19.65 -17.42 -2.99
N GLU A 194 20.93 -17.84 -2.79
CA GLU A 194 21.62 -17.71 -1.49
C GLU A 194 21.79 -16.26 -1.05
N SER A 195 21.89 -15.32 -1.99
CA SER A 195 22.02 -13.88 -1.70
C SER A 195 20.78 -13.26 -1.02
N LEU A 196 19.69 -14.00 -0.89
CA LEU A 196 18.47 -13.52 -0.21
C LEU A 196 18.72 -13.20 1.27
N LEU A 197 19.56 -13.99 1.95
CA LEU A 197 19.88 -13.83 3.38
C LEU A 197 20.58 -12.49 3.71
N ASP A 198 21.30 -11.92 2.74
CA ASP A 198 21.94 -10.61 2.93
C ASP A 198 20.96 -9.43 2.87
N LEU A 199 19.76 -9.68 2.38
CA LEU A 199 18.77 -8.65 2.05
C LEU A 199 17.62 -8.56 3.03
N VAL A 200 17.26 -9.67 3.64
CA VAL A 200 16.10 -9.80 4.51
C VAL A 200 16.48 -10.47 5.82
N PRO A 201 15.73 -10.20 6.90
CA PRO A 201 15.90 -10.94 8.16
C PRO A 201 15.66 -12.44 7.97
N LEU A 202 16.26 -13.26 8.84
CA LEU A 202 16.19 -14.72 8.76
C LEU A 202 14.75 -15.27 8.77
N ASP A 203 13.88 -14.70 9.58
CA ASP A 203 12.45 -15.09 9.63
C ASP A 203 11.73 -14.75 8.34
N THR A 204 12.03 -13.61 7.71
CA THR A 204 11.53 -13.27 6.37
C THR A 204 12.07 -14.25 5.32
N ALA A 205 13.37 -14.57 5.36
CA ALA A 205 13.97 -15.53 4.42
C ALA A 205 13.31 -16.92 4.55
N ASN A 206 13.03 -17.36 5.77
CA ASN A 206 12.34 -18.63 6.00
C ASN A 206 10.93 -18.67 5.40
N ILE A 207 10.17 -17.56 5.50
CA ILE A 207 8.86 -17.44 4.86
C ILE A 207 9.00 -17.50 3.33
N LEU A 208 10.02 -16.85 2.78
CA LEU A 208 10.20 -16.74 1.32
C LEU A 208 10.69 -18.02 0.64
N LYS A 209 11.28 -18.98 1.38
CA LYS A 209 11.82 -20.23 0.80
C LYS A 209 10.88 -20.95 -0.14
N ASN A 210 9.57 -20.94 0.16
CA ASN A 210 8.54 -21.65 -0.61
C ASN A 210 7.61 -20.71 -1.39
N LYS A 211 7.94 -19.43 -1.48
CA LYS A 211 7.12 -18.45 -2.21
C LYS A 211 7.52 -18.37 -3.68
N LYS A 212 6.52 -18.21 -4.52
CA LYS A 212 6.68 -17.96 -5.96
C LYS A 212 5.74 -16.84 -6.37
N GLU A 213 6.12 -16.09 -7.38
CA GLU A 213 5.19 -15.13 -7.99
C GLU A 213 4.02 -15.88 -8.63
N VAL A 214 2.82 -15.38 -8.37
CA VAL A 214 1.59 -15.98 -8.88
C VAL A 214 1.29 -15.44 -10.28
N ASN A 215 1.17 -16.34 -11.25
CA ASN A 215 0.68 -15.97 -12.56
C ASN A 215 -0.86 -16.04 -12.57
N TYR A 216 -1.48 -14.87 -12.58
CA TYR A 216 -2.95 -14.75 -12.60
C TYR A 216 -3.50 -14.28 -13.97
N PHE A 217 -2.68 -14.27 -15.02
CA PHE A 217 -3.08 -13.72 -16.32
C PHE A 217 -4.30 -14.43 -16.92
N ASN A 218 -4.36 -15.76 -16.86
CA ASN A 218 -5.48 -16.51 -17.39
C ASN A 218 -6.81 -16.21 -16.67
N TYR A 219 -6.78 -16.00 -15.35
CA TYR A 219 -7.97 -15.61 -14.57
C TYR A 219 -8.41 -14.19 -14.94
N LEU A 220 -7.48 -13.27 -15.08
CA LEU A 220 -7.75 -11.90 -15.52
C LEU A 220 -8.31 -11.90 -16.96
N LYS A 221 -7.74 -12.67 -17.87
CA LYS A 221 -8.20 -12.79 -19.26
C LYS A 221 -9.63 -13.36 -19.29
N TYR A 222 -9.88 -14.45 -18.58
CA TYR A 222 -11.23 -15.02 -18.45
C TYR A 222 -12.23 -13.97 -17.97
N LYS A 223 -11.91 -13.25 -16.89
CA LYS A 223 -12.79 -12.24 -16.34
C LYS A 223 -13.09 -11.11 -17.32
N ILE A 224 -12.08 -10.58 -18.00
CA ILE A 224 -12.27 -9.53 -19.02
C ILE A 224 -13.17 -10.02 -20.15
N LEU A 225 -12.97 -11.26 -20.62
CA LEU A 225 -13.75 -11.82 -21.74
C LEU A 225 -15.18 -12.13 -21.34
N SER A 226 -15.42 -12.63 -20.13
CA SER A 226 -16.76 -12.98 -19.64
C SER A 226 -17.61 -11.76 -19.21
N GLU A 227 -16.96 -10.63 -18.87
CA GLU A 227 -17.64 -9.45 -18.34
C GLU A 227 -17.41 -8.19 -19.17
N LYS A 228 -17.28 -8.32 -20.50
CA LYS A 228 -16.94 -7.22 -21.41
C LYS A 228 -17.76 -5.96 -21.21
N GLU A 229 -19.07 -6.08 -21.05
CA GLU A 229 -20.00 -4.96 -20.86
C GLU A 229 -19.83 -4.23 -19.51
N ARG A 230 -19.28 -4.94 -18.50
CA ARG A 230 -19.14 -4.47 -17.12
C ARG A 230 -17.76 -3.90 -16.81
N ILE A 231 -16.78 -4.05 -17.72
CA ILE A 231 -15.41 -3.60 -17.50
C ILE A 231 -15.34 -2.12 -17.11
N LYS A 232 -16.20 -1.29 -17.69
CA LYS A 232 -16.29 0.15 -17.39
C LYS A 232 -16.75 0.47 -15.96
N ASP A 233 -17.36 -0.47 -15.24
CA ASP A 233 -17.91 -0.27 -13.91
C ASP A 233 -16.81 -0.41 -12.81
N TYR A 234 -15.70 -1.05 -13.17
CA TYR A 234 -14.60 -1.27 -12.22
C TYR A 234 -13.82 0.01 -11.92
N LEU A 235 -13.34 0.08 -10.70
CA LEU A 235 -12.53 1.20 -10.22
C LEU A 235 -11.28 1.37 -11.11
N LEU A 236 -10.88 2.62 -11.33
CA LEU A 236 -9.77 3.02 -12.20
C LEU A 236 -9.96 2.74 -13.69
N VAL A 237 -11.06 2.12 -14.11
CA VAL A 237 -11.41 2.02 -15.53
C VAL A 237 -12.12 3.31 -15.95
N ASN A 238 -11.36 4.19 -16.59
CA ASN A 238 -11.81 5.51 -17.03
C ASN A 238 -11.02 5.97 -18.26
N GLU A 239 -11.39 7.10 -18.83
CA GLU A 239 -10.66 7.77 -19.93
C GLU A 239 -10.45 6.88 -21.17
N GLY A 240 -11.32 5.89 -21.39
CA GLY A 240 -11.30 5.02 -22.58
C GLY A 240 -10.30 3.84 -22.51
N ILE A 241 -9.72 3.54 -21.34
CA ILE A 241 -8.82 2.39 -21.19
C ILE A 241 -9.54 1.07 -21.43
N GLU A 242 -10.85 0.99 -21.15
CA GLU A 242 -11.69 -0.19 -21.40
C GLU A 242 -11.62 -0.64 -22.86
N ASN A 243 -11.67 0.29 -23.81
CA ASN A 243 -11.59 -0.02 -25.23
C ASN A 243 -10.25 -0.64 -25.60
N LYS A 244 -9.15 -0.12 -24.99
CA LYS A 244 -7.82 -0.64 -25.23
C LYS A 244 -7.64 -2.02 -24.58
N ILE A 245 -8.18 -2.21 -23.36
CA ILE A 245 -8.20 -3.51 -22.69
C ILE A 245 -8.87 -4.56 -23.55
N LEU A 246 -10.09 -4.31 -24.04
CA LEU A 246 -10.86 -5.24 -24.86
C LEU A 246 -10.19 -5.52 -26.21
N LYS A 247 -9.53 -4.53 -26.81
CA LYS A 247 -8.82 -4.68 -28.09
C LYS A 247 -7.57 -5.54 -27.98
N GLU A 248 -6.83 -5.44 -26.88
CA GLU A 248 -5.50 -6.04 -26.72
C GLU A 248 -5.50 -7.38 -25.98
N ILE A 249 -6.58 -7.71 -25.21
CA ILE A 249 -6.60 -8.91 -24.38
C ILE A 249 -6.49 -10.21 -25.20
N ASP A 250 -7.18 -10.30 -26.35
CA ASP A 250 -7.15 -11.49 -27.22
C ASP A 250 -5.78 -11.71 -27.83
N LYS A 251 -5.04 -10.63 -28.06
CA LYS A 251 -3.71 -10.62 -28.71
C LYS A 251 -2.55 -10.80 -27.72
N SER A 252 -2.85 -11.03 -26.45
CA SER A 252 -1.83 -11.13 -25.41
C SER A 252 -1.79 -12.54 -24.83
N THR A 253 -0.57 -13.03 -24.62
CA THR A 253 -0.27 -14.38 -24.11
C THR A 253 0.26 -14.36 -22.68
N SER A 254 0.70 -13.18 -22.19
CA SER A 254 1.20 -12.99 -20.84
C SER A 254 0.76 -11.66 -20.24
N LEU A 255 0.83 -11.58 -18.91
CA LEU A 255 0.49 -10.35 -18.17
C LEU A 255 1.41 -9.20 -18.57
N ASP A 256 2.71 -9.43 -18.68
CA ASP A 256 3.69 -8.39 -19.02
C ASP A 256 3.49 -7.87 -20.44
N GLU A 257 3.25 -8.75 -21.40
CA GLU A 257 2.91 -8.37 -22.76
C GLU A 257 1.65 -7.50 -22.79
N PHE A 258 0.61 -7.93 -22.07
CA PHE A 258 -0.65 -7.22 -22.00
C PHE A 258 -0.47 -5.83 -21.37
N ILE A 259 0.22 -5.72 -20.22
CA ILE A 259 0.54 -4.45 -19.58
C ILE A 259 1.28 -3.52 -20.55
N ASN A 260 2.32 -4.03 -21.24
CA ASN A 260 3.13 -3.22 -22.15
C ASN A 260 2.30 -2.67 -23.32
N LYS A 261 1.37 -3.45 -23.87
CA LYS A 261 0.42 -2.98 -24.89
C LYS A 261 -0.50 -1.88 -24.40
N LEU A 262 -0.87 -1.89 -23.10
CA LEU A 262 -1.79 -0.89 -22.52
C LEU A 262 -1.10 0.42 -22.15
N ILE A 263 0.22 0.44 -21.94
CA ILE A 263 0.97 1.65 -21.58
C ILE A 263 0.84 2.71 -22.68
N SER A 264 0.74 3.98 -22.26
CA SER A 264 0.71 5.15 -23.14
C SER A 264 1.12 6.42 -22.37
N LYS A 265 1.13 7.57 -23.04
CA LYS A 265 1.35 8.86 -22.36
C LYS A 265 0.38 9.10 -21.19
N ARG A 266 -0.87 8.63 -21.33
CA ARG A 266 -1.97 8.78 -20.35
C ARG A 266 -1.98 7.68 -19.28
N TYR A 267 -1.51 6.49 -19.63
CA TYR A 267 -1.56 5.30 -18.77
C TYR A 267 -0.15 4.82 -18.47
N SER A 268 0.38 5.24 -17.30
CA SER A 268 1.65 4.73 -16.80
C SER A 268 1.55 3.26 -16.41
N LYS A 269 2.68 2.55 -16.37
CA LYS A 269 2.75 1.12 -16.01
C LYS A 269 2.01 0.81 -14.71
N ASN A 270 2.22 1.60 -13.66
CA ASN A 270 1.56 1.39 -12.37
C ASN A 270 0.06 1.69 -12.43
N LYS A 271 -0.40 2.71 -13.20
CA LYS A 271 -1.83 2.97 -13.41
C LYS A 271 -2.48 1.77 -14.10
N VAL A 272 -1.86 1.21 -15.14
CA VAL A 272 -2.34 0.00 -15.83
C VAL A 272 -2.44 -1.18 -14.86
N LYS A 273 -1.37 -1.48 -14.13
CA LYS A 273 -1.37 -2.59 -13.15
C LYS A 273 -2.50 -2.47 -12.14
N ARG A 274 -2.69 -1.28 -11.54
CA ARG A 274 -3.77 -1.02 -10.58
C ARG A 274 -5.15 -1.21 -11.21
N THR A 275 -5.36 -0.71 -12.43
CA THR A 275 -6.62 -0.89 -13.17
C THR A 275 -6.92 -2.37 -13.41
N LEU A 276 -5.95 -3.14 -13.88
CA LEU A 276 -6.10 -4.58 -14.12
C LEU A 276 -6.35 -5.35 -12.82
N LEU A 277 -5.71 -4.93 -11.72
CA LEU A 277 -5.95 -5.51 -10.42
C LEU A 277 -7.37 -5.21 -9.90
N CYS A 278 -7.89 -3.98 -10.09
CA CYS A 278 -9.29 -3.67 -9.75
C CYS A 278 -10.28 -4.54 -10.53
N ILE A 279 -10.02 -4.82 -11.82
CA ILE A 279 -10.84 -5.74 -12.61
C ILE A 279 -10.76 -7.15 -12.05
N LEU A 280 -9.56 -7.67 -11.80
CA LEU A 280 -9.36 -9.02 -11.24
C LEU A 280 -10.08 -9.19 -9.90
N LEU A 281 -10.00 -8.20 -9.03
CA LEU A 281 -10.61 -8.19 -7.70
C LEU A 281 -12.10 -7.83 -7.68
N SER A 282 -12.69 -7.51 -8.83
CA SER A 282 -14.09 -7.02 -8.94
C SER A 282 -14.37 -5.74 -8.16
N ILE A 283 -13.37 -4.90 -7.93
CA ILE A 283 -13.54 -3.64 -7.18
C ILE A 283 -14.24 -2.63 -8.08
N LYS A 284 -15.41 -2.17 -7.67
CA LYS A 284 -16.23 -1.22 -8.41
C LYS A 284 -15.94 0.23 -7.97
N LYS A 285 -16.44 1.19 -8.75
CA LYS A 285 -16.30 2.63 -8.45
C LYS A 285 -16.98 3.02 -7.13
N GLU A 286 -18.08 2.37 -6.79
CA GLU A 286 -18.83 2.56 -5.54
C GLU A 286 -18.08 2.07 -4.30
N ASP A 287 -17.15 1.11 -4.44
CA ASP A 287 -16.34 0.59 -3.33
C ASP A 287 -15.30 1.59 -2.82
N LYS A 288 -15.13 2.74 -3.51
CA LYS A 288 -14.21 3.80 -3.09
C LYS A 288 -14.76 4.60 -1.90
N VAL A 289 -14.97 3.92 -0.80
CA VAL A 289 -15.40 4.52 0.47
C VAL A 289 -14.41 4.17 1.56
N LEU A 290 -13.94 5.18 2.30
CA LEU A 290 -13.09 4.93 3.46
C LEU A 290 -13.96 4.40 4.61
N PRO A 291 -13.69 3.21 5.14
CA PRO A 291 -14.52 2.62 6.17
C PRO A 291 -14.48 3.43 7.48
N ASN A 292 -15.55 3.36 8.24
CA ASN A 292 -15.64 3.98 9.57
C ASN A 292 -15.03 3.12 10.68
N TYR A 293 -14.43 1.98 10.34
CA TYR A 293 -13.75 1.07 11.26
C TYR A 293 -12.25 1.02 11.00
N ILE A 294 -11.51 0.50 11.96
CA ILE A 294 -10.09 0.19 11.85
C ILE A 294 -9.90 -1.33 12.04
N ARG A 295 -9.34 -1.99 11.01
CA ARG A 295 -9.04 -3.42 11.09
C ARG A 295 -7.66 -3.65 11.68
N VAL A 296 -7.62 -4.23 12.87
CA VAL A 296 -6.39 -4.64 13.56
C VAL A 296 -6.03 -6.06 13.14
N LEU A 297 -4.84 -6.23 12.54
CA LEU A 297 -4.30 -7.52 12.14
C LEU A 297 -3.50 -8.19 13.27
N GLY A 298 -2.88 -7.43 14.14
CA GLY A 298 -2.13 -7.97 15.26
C GLY A 298 -1.64 -6.91 16.24
N PHE A 299 -1.27 -7.36 17.43
CA PHE A 299 -0.74 -6.49 18.49
C PHE A 299 0.03 -7.31 19.55
N ASN A 300 0.90 -6.62 20.30
CA ASN A 300 1.54 -7.12 21.50
C ASN A 300 0.84 -6.61 22.78
N LYS A 301 1.34 -6.95 23.98
CA LYS A 301 0.77 -6.50 25.27
C LYS A 301 0.68 -4.97 25.39
N LYS A 302 1.71 -4.24 24.90
CA LYS A 302 1.72 -2.76 24.91
C LYS A 302 0.63 -2.20 24.01
N GLY A 303 0.56 -2.72 22.78
CA GLY A 303 -0.47 -2.37 21.81
C GLY A 303 -1.89 -2.69 22.32
N GLN A 304 -2.09 -3.85 22.97
CA GLN A 304 -3.37 -4.22 23.56
C GLN A 304 -3.84 -3.23 24.62
N LYS A 305 -2.93 -2.81 25.51
CA LYS A 305 -3.25 -1.80 26.52
C LYS A 305 -3.70 -0.49 25.88
N TYR A 306 -3.02 -0.06 24.82
CA TYR A 306 -3.37 1.16 24.12
C TYR A 306 -4.72 1.04 23.39
N LEU A 307 -4.96 -0.03 22.65
CA LEU A 307 -6.22 -0.24 21.93
C LEU A 307 -7.44 -0.18 22.85
N LYS A 308 -7.32 -0.65 24.10
CA LYS A 308 -8.38 -0.55 25.13
C LYS A 308 -8.72 0.88 25.56
N THR A 309 -7.83 1.85 25.33
CA THR A 309 -8.08 3.27 25.66
C THR A 309 -8.88 3.99 24.59
N LEU A 310 -8.96 3.43 23.38
CA LEU A 310 -9.64 4.02 22.22
C LEU A 310 -11.15 3.65 22.21
N LYS A 311 -11.93 4.26 23.10
CA LYS A 311 -13.36 3.91 23.30
C LYS A 311 -14.25 4.35 22.11
N ASP A 312 -13.90 5.46 21.47
CA ASP A 312 -14.71 6.07 20.40
C ASP A 312 -14.29 5.61 19.00
N VAL A 313 -13.35 4.67 18.91
CA VAL A 313 -12.85 4.13 17.65
C VAL A 313 -13.44 2.75 17.41
N ASN A 314 -14.11 2.57 16.26
CA ASN A 314 -14.64 1.28 15.87
C ASN A 314 -13.49 0.33 15.43
N ILE A 315 -12.98 -0.45 16.36
CA ILE A 315 -11.88 -1.39 16.16
C ILE A 315 -12.42 -2.77 15.85
N ILE A 316 -12.02 -3.31 14.69
CA ILE A 316 -12.42 -4.64 14.22
C ILE A 316 -11.22 -5.56 14.19
N THR A 317 -11.34 -6.71 14.82
CA THR A 317 -10.30 -7.76 14.84
C THR A 317 -10.73 -9.02 14.08
N ASN A 318 -12.03 -9.21 13.85
CA ASN A 318 -12.59 -10.39 13.19
C ASN A 318 -13.66 -9.95 12.19
N ILE A 319 -13.56 -10.41 10.94
CA ILE A 319 -14.49 -10.08 9.84
C ILE A 319 -15.34 -11.27 9.38
N LYS A 320 -15.23 -12.43 10.04
CA LYS A 320 -16.00 -13.61 9.63
C LYS A 320 -17.49 -13.34 9.66
N ASN A 321 -18.18 -13.76 8.58
CA ASN A 321 -19.63 -13.78 8.46
C ASN A 321 -20.33 -12.42 8.62
N ASN A 322 -19.67 -11.31 8.33
CA ASN A 322 -20.29 -10.00 8.34
C ASN A 322 -20.32 -9.42 6.92
N LYS A 323 -21.51 -9.02 6.46
CA LYS A 323 -21.73 -8.44 5.12
C LYS A 323 -21.01 -7.11 4.93
N ASP A 324 -20.76 -6.37 6.00
CA ASP A 324 -20.04 -5.09 5.95
C ASP A 324 -18.58 -5.23 5.47
N PHE A 325 -18.05 -6.47 5.42
CA PHE A 325 -16.68 -6.79 4.99
C PHE A 325 -16.65 -7.65 3.71
N GLU A 326 -17.68 -7.54 2.87
CA GLU A 326 -17.77 -8.37 1.66
C GLU A 326 -16.57 -8.15 0.71
N LEU A 327 -16.13 -6.91 0.55
CA LEU A 327 -14.96 -6.59 -0.27
C LEU A 327 -13.69 -7.24 0.28
N GLU A 328 -13.41 -7.10 1.58
CA GLU A 328 -12.23 -7.69 2.22
C GLU A 328 -12.28 -9.22 2.16
N ILE A 329 -13.43 -9.81 2.42
CA ILE A 329 -13.59 -11.27 2.40
C ILE A 329 -13.43 -11.81 0.98
N SER A 330 -14.03 -11.17 -0.02
CA SER A 330 -13.96 -11.62 -1.41
C SER A 330 -12.53 -11.51 -1.97
N THR A 331 -11.84 -10.43 -1.66
CA THR A 331 -10.45 -10.23 -2.07
C THR A 331 -9.49 -11.16 -1.32
N ASP A 332 -9.71 -11.42 -0.03
CA ASP A 332 -8.96 -12.43 0.72
C ASP A 332 -9.17 -13.85 0.14
N LYS A 333 -10.41 -14.20 -0.23
CA LYS A 333 -10.71 -15.47 -0.91
C LYS A 333 -9.95 -15.61 -2.21
N LEU A 334 -9.90 -14.57 -3.02
CA LEU A 334 -9.16 -14.62 -4.28
C LEU A 334 -7.65 -14.72 -4.05
N TYR A 335 -7.09 -14.01 -3.06
CA TYR A 335 -5.69 -14.15 -2.70
C TYR A 335 -5.36 -15.58 -2.26
N CYS A 336 -6.20 -16.17 -1.42
CA CYS A 336 -6.06 -17.56 -0.97
C CYS A 336 -6.13 -18.55 -2.12
N PHE A 337 -7.13 -18.41 -3.00
CA PHE A 337 -7.27 -19.23 -4.20
C PHE A 337 -6.03 -19.18 -5.09
N LEU A 338 -5.53 -17.97 -5.39
CA LEU A 338 -4.36 -17.78 -6.24
C LEU A 338 -3.05 -18.32 -5.62
N ASN A 339 -2.97 -18.39 -4.29
CA ASN A 339 -1.78 -18.87 -3.57
C ASN A 339 -1.94 -20.29 -3.01
N ASN A 340 -3.02 -21.01 -3.32
CA ASN A 340 -3.34 -22.34 -2.79
C ASN A 340 -3.37 -22.39 -1.25
N ILE A 341 -3.97 -21.37 -0.61
CA ILE A 341 -4.12 -21.26 0.85
C ILE A 341 -5.56 -21.63 1.21
N ASP A 342 -5.75 -22.40 2.28
CA ASP A 342 -7.10 -22.66 2.80
C ASP A 342 -7.69 -21.39 3.42
N ILE A 343 -8.83 -20.94 2.89
CA ILE A 343 -9.54 -19.74 3.33
C ILE A 343 -10.03 -19.84 4.78
N ASN A 344 -10.40 -21.01 5.25
CA ASN A 344 -10.93 -21.19 6.61
C ASN A 344 -9.85 -20.94 7.66
N SER A 345 -8.61 -21.32 7.35
CA SER A 345 -7.45 -21.01 8.19
C SER A 345 -7.02 -19.56 8.05
N TYR A 346 -7.30 -18.91 6.91
CA TYR A 346 -6.83 -17.57 6.56
C TYR A 346 -7.67 -16.45 7.20
N LEU A 347 -9.00 -16.59 7.28
CA LEU A 347 -9.89 -15.61 7.93
C LEU A 347 -9.81 -15.73 9.46
N ASN A 348 -8.62 -15.55 9.99
CA ASN A 348 -8.30 -15.80 11.38
C ASN A 348 -8.52 -14.57 12.27
N LYS A 349 -8.42 -14.83 13.59
CA LYS A 349 -8.30 -13.81 14.63
C LYS A 349 -6.96 -13.07 14.50
N PRO A 350 -6.85 -11.86 15.06
CA PRO A 350 -5.60 -11.10 15.04
C PRO A 350 -4.46 -11.89 15.69
N ILE A 351 -3.25 -11.65 15.22
CA ILE A 351 -2.04 -12.21 15.83
C ILE A 351 -1.80 -11.47 17.15
N ILE A 352 -1.77 -12.23 18.25
CA ILE A 352 -1.46 -11.69 19.57
C ILE A 352 -0.07 -12.20 19.94
N LYS A 353 0.90 -11.29 20.07
CA LYS A 353 2.24 -11.61 20.55
C LYS A 353 2.31 -11.43 22.05
N SER A 354 2.50 -12.54 22.80
CA SER A 354 2.94 -12.49 24.19
C SER A 354 4.39 -12.00 24.19
N ASN A 355 4.72 -10.99 24.97
CA ASN A 355 6.11 -10.65 25.22
C ASN A 355 6.67 -11.77 26.10
N ASP A 356 7.57 -12.54 25.56
CA ASP A 356 8.56 -13.28 26.36
C ASP A 356 9.76 -12.38 26.57
#